data_ba96184394965f424816cb1657cc1eba
#
_entry.id   ba96184394965f424816cb1657cc1eba
#
_cell.length_a   1.000
_cell.length_b   1.000
_cell.length_c   1.000
_cell.angle_alpha   90.00
_cell.angle_beta   90.00
_cell.angle_gamma   90.00
#
_symmetry.space_group_name_H-M   'P 1'
#
loop_
_entity.id
_entity.type
_entity.pdbx_description
1 polymer ?
#
loop_
_entity_poly.entity_id
_entity_poly.type
_entity_poly.pdbx_seq_one_letter_code
_entity_poly.pdbx_strand_id
1 'polypeptide(L)'
;LQDGGHASIEEADLLARLANGRMGWAMDQLQHPGRRSERIEQLETLRRLLGADRIARLDYAASLVTKRERDNRELFGMLALWTAWWRDVMLVQAGCDDAVSNADQLPEVRRQAAAIDGGAVRAALQTLHQIDGYLHHTVNARLALEVLMLKLPKLEGSGS
;
A
#
# COMPACT_ATOMS: atom_id res chain seq x y z
N LEU A 1 24.97 -28.60 8.27
CA LEU A 1 25.42 -27.23 8.37
C LEU A 1 24.28 -26.33 7.95
N GLN A 2 23.59 -25.79 8.97
CA GLN A 2 22.48 -24.87 8.80
C GLN A 2 23.08 -23.48 8.71
N ASP A 3 23.10 -22.91 7.51
CA ASP A 3 23.19 -21.47 7.35
C ASP A 3 21.81 -20.87 7.71
N GLY A 4 21.66 -20.60 8.99
CA GLY A 4 20.60 -19.71 9.46
C GLY A 4 20.95 -18.31 8.97
N GLY A 5 20.28 -17.87 7.90
CA GLY A 5 20.43 -16.52 7.37
C GLY A 5 20.09 -15.52 8.47
N HIS A 6 21.10 -15.00 9.14
CA HIS A 6 20.96 -13.84 9.98
C HIS A 6 20.70 -12.65 9.06
N ALA A 7 19.46 -12.14 9.08
CA ALA A 7 19.16 -10.87 8.44
C ALA A 7 20.17 -9.83 8.95
N SER A 8 20.69 -9.00 8.06
CA SER A 8 21.56 -7.90 8.46
C SER A 8 20.84 -6.97 9.43
N ILE A 9 21.57 -6.23 10.24
CA ILE A 9 20.99 -5.25 11.19
C ILE A 9 20.09 -4.26 10.44
N GLU A 10 20.47 -3.89 9.22
CA GLU A 10 19.69 -3.00 8.36
C GLU A 10 18.37 -3.63 7.89
N GLU A 11 18.38 -4.91 7.56
CA GLU A 11 17.15 -5.64 7.23
C GLU A 11 16.22 -5.79 8.41
N ALA A 12 16.77 -6.04 9.60
CA ALA A 12 15.97 -6.13 10.83
C ALA A 12 15.34 -4.78 11.21
N ASP A 13 16.08 -3.67 11.10
CA ASP A 13 15.55 -2.31 11.34
C ASP A 13 14.49 -1.96 10.30
N LEU A 14 14.71 -2.26 9.05
CA LEU A 14 13.73 -2.07 7.99
C LEU A 14 12.43 -2.83 8.27
N LEU A 15 12.56 -4.11 8.61
CA LEU A 15 11.39 -4.96 8.92
C LEU A 15 10.65 -4.50 10.17
N ALA A 16 11.36 -4.03 11.19
CA ALA A 16 10.75 -3.45 12.38
C ALA A 16 9.94 -2.19 12.07
N ARG A 17 10.44 -1.33 11.17
CA ARG A 17 9.70 -0.16 10.68
C ARG A 17 8.48 -0.57 9.86
N LEU A 18 8.63 -1.50 8.92
CA LEU A 18 7.54 -2.02 8.10
C LEU A 18 6.43 -2.67 8.94
N ALA A 19 6.82 -3.32 10.02
CA ALA A 19 5.88 -3.92 10.97
C ALA A 19 5.10 -2.88 11.80
N ASN A 20 5.48 -1.62 11.75
CA ASN A 20 4.86 -0.56 12.54
C ASN A 20 4.80 -0.93 14.04
N GLY A 21 5.89 -1.49 14.56
CA GLY A 21 6.02 -1.98 15.93
C GLY A 21 5.40 -3.36 16.20
N ARG A 22 4.91 -4.05 15.19
CA ARG A 22 4.39 -5.43 15.32
C ARG A 22 5.50 -6.45 15.10
N MET A 23 6.13 -6.88 16.18
CA MET A 23 7.24 -7.85 16.13
C MET A 23 6.88 -9.15 15.40
N GLY A 24 5.65 -9.65 15.59
CA GLY A 24 5.18 -10.86 14.92
C GLY A 24 5.18 -10.76 13.40
N TRP A 25 4.81 -9.62 12.85
CA TRP A 25 4.84 -9.38 11.42
C TRP A 25 6.27 -9.32 10.87
N ALA A 26 7.18 -8.66 11.59
CA ALA A 26 8.59 -8.59 11.22
C ALA A 26 9.24 -9.98 11.16
N MET A 27 8.97 -10.82 12.14
CA MET A 27 9.45 -12.22 12.17
C MET A 27 8.86 -13.05 11.02
N ASP A 28 7.59 -12.89 10.72
CA ASP A 28 6.94 -13.58 9.61
C ASP A 28 7.55 -13.19 8.24
N GLN A 29 7.90 -11.91 8.05
CA GLN A 29 8.57 -11.45 6.83
C GLN A 29 9.99 -12.03 6.66
N LEU A 30 10.72 -12.23 7.76
CA LEU A 30 12.03 -12.87 7.75
C LEU A 30 11.94 -14.35 7.36
N GLN A 31 10.88 -15.02 7.79
CA GLN A 31 10.65 -16.45 7.53
C GLN A 31 10.04 -16.71 6.14
N HIS A 32 9.40 -15.72 5.52
CA HIS A 32 8.67 -15.85 4.26
C HIS A 32 9.11 -14.79 3.22
N PRO A 33 10.24 -15.00 2.53
CA PRO A 33 10.75 -14.04 1.53
C PRO A 33 9.74 -13.73 0.41
N GLY A 34 8.84 -14.67 0.09
CA GLY A 34 7.80 -14.47 -0.92
C GLY A 34 6.84 -13.31 -0.59
N ARG A 35 6.53 -13.08 0.68
CA ARG A 35 5.68 -11.97 1.11
C ARG A 35 6.30 -10.59 0.88
N ARG A 36 7.63 -10.51 0.95
CA ARG A 36 8.34 -9.27 0.62
C ARG A 36 8.19 -8.94 -0.87
N SER A 37 8.29 -9.93 -1.73
CA SER A 37 8.08 -9.76 -3.18
C SER A 37 6.65 -9.35 -3.51
N GLU A 38 5.65 -9.97 -2.87
CA GLU A 38 4.24 -9.60 -3.01
C GLU A 38 3.97 -8.16 -2.58
N ARG A 39 4.59 -7.73 -1.47
CA ARG A 39 4.47 -6.34 -1.00
C ARG A 39 5.01 -5.34 -2.04
N ILE A 40 6.19 -5.61 -2.58
CA ILE A 40 6.80 -4.74 -3.62
C ILE A 40 5.89 -4.69 -4.85
N GLU A 41 5.38 -5.83 -5.30
CA GLU A 41 4.46 -5.91 -6.44
C GLU A 41 3.18 -5.11 -6.20
N GLN A 42 2.61 -5.17 -5.00
CA GLN A 42 1.42 -4.41 -4.64
C GLN A 42 1.68 -2.90 -4.59
N LEU A 43 2.84 -2.46 -4.12
CA LEU A 43 3.25 -1.05 -4.16
C LEU A 43 3.50 -0.55 -5.59
N GLU A 44 4.11 -1.38 -6.42
CA GLU A 44 4.27 -1.08 -7.85
C GLU A 44 2.94 -0.98 -8.58
N THR A 45 1.99 -1.84 -8.23
CA THR A 45 0.62 -1.78 -8.76
C THR A 45 -0.06 -0.47 -8.34
N LEU A 46 0.06 -0.06 -7.09
CA LEU A 46 -0.47 1.23 -6.64
C LEU A 46 0.13 2.38 -7.45
N ARG A 47 1.46 2.42 -7.59
CA ARG A 47 2.15 3.44 -8.36
C ARG A 47 1.66 3.52 -9.80
N ARG A 48 1.48 2.37 -10.46
CA ARG A 48 0.95 2.29 -11.82
C ARG A 48 -0.48 2.82 -11.91
N LEU A 49 -1.33 2.49 -10.93
CA LEU A 49 -2.71 2.96 -10.89
C LEU A 49 -2.82 4.48 -10.71
N LEU A 50 -1.87 5.12 -10.03
CA LEU A 50 -1.86 6.57 -9.89
C LEU A 50 -1.67 7.29 -11.22
N GLY A 51 -0.94 6.70 -12.17
CA GLY A 51 -0.79 7.20 -13.54
C GLY A 51 -1.82 6.66 -14.54
N ALA A 52 -2.65 5.71 -14.14
CA ALA A 52 -3.58 5.04 -15.03
C ALA A 52 -4.84 5.88 -15.32
N ASP A 53 -5.44 5.62 -16.48
CA ASP A 53 -6.76 6.17 -16.83
C ASP A 53 -7.89 5.49 -16.06
N ARG A 54 -9.11 6.00 -16.26
CA ARG A 54 -10.30 5.49 -15.58
C ARG A 54 -10.63 4.05 -15.95
N ILE A 55 -10.41 3.67 -17.20
CA ILE A 55 -10.73 2.32 -17.71
C ILE A 55 -9.81 1.31 -17.03
N ALA A 56 -8.49 1.54 -17.05
CA ALA A 56 -7.51 0.68 -16.41
C ALA A 56 -7.76 0.53 -14.89
N ARG A 57 -8.18 1.61 -14.22
CA ARG A 57 -8.55 1.58 -12.80
C ARG A 57 -9.79 0.72 -12.53
N LEU A 58 -10.82 0.82 -13.38
CA LEU A 58 -12.04 0.02 -13.25
C LEU A 58 -11.79 -1.46 -13.58
N ASP A 59 -10.94 -1.75 -14.57
CA ASP A 59 -10.52 -3.11 -14.88
C ASP A 59 -9.77 -3.75 -13.69
N TYR A 60 -8.93 -2.97 -13.03
CA TYR A 60 -8.26 -3.45 -11.82
C TYR A 60 -9.25 -3.71 -10.68
N ALA A 61 -10.24 -2.84 -10.47
CA ALA A 61 -11.31 -3.08 -9.50
C ALA A 61 -12.04 -4.40 -9.76
N ALA A 62 -12.38 -4.69 -11.02
CA ALA A 62 -13.01 -5.94 -11.41
C ALA A 62 -12.13 -7.16 -11.08
N SER A 63 -10.81 -7.06 -11.30
CA SER A 63 -9.86 -8.11 -10.94
C SER A 63 -9.80 -8.38 -9.43
N LEU A 64 -9.93 -7.35 -8.62
CA LEU A 64 -9.96 -7.46 -7.16
C LEU A 64 -11.21 -8.16 -6.65
N VAL A 65 -12.35 -7.99 -7.30
CA VAL A 65 -13.58 -8.71 -6.96
C VAL A 65 -13.37 -10.22 -7.13
N THR A 66 -12.80 -10.63 -8.25
CA THR A 66 -12.49 -12.03 -8.53
C THR A 66 -11.49 -12.60 -7.51
N LYS A 67 -10.47 -11.85 -7.14
CA LYS A 67 -9.51 -12.26 -6.11
C LYS A 67 -10.17 -12.40 -4.74
N ARG A 68 -11.07 -11.47 -4.36
CA ARG A 68 -11.80 -11.51 -3.10
C ARG A 68 -12.62 -12.78 -2.95
N GLU A 69 -13.25 -13.25 -4.01
CA GLU A 69 -14.02 -14.50 -4.01
C GLU A 69 -13.15 -15.72 -3.68
N ARG A 70 -11.84 -15.64 -3.98
CA ARG A 70 -10.86 -16.69 -3.68
C ARG A 70 -10.23 -16.55 -2.29
N ASP A 71 -9.76 -15.35 -1.94
CA ASP A 71 -9.13 -15.06 -0.65
C ASP A 71 -9.33 -13.60 -0.21
N ASN A 72 -10.16 -13.41 0.79
CA ASN A 72 -10.40 -12.10 1.40
C ASN A 72 -9.14 -11.50 2.05
N ARG A 73 -8.22 -12.33 2.54
CA ARG A 73 -7.03 -11.85 3.27
C ARG A 73 -6.09 -11.08 2.37
N GLU A 74 -5.96 -11.48 1.11
CA GLU A 74 -5.13 -10.77 0.13
C GLU A 74 -5.63 -9.35 -0.11
N LEU A 75 -6.94 -9.17 -0.27
CA LEU A 75 -7.56 -7.87 -0.46
C LEU A 75 -7.37 -6.96 0.76
N PHE A 76 -7.66 -7.45 1.96
CA PHE A 76 -7.49 -6.66 3.18
C PHE A 76 -6.01 -6.35 3.47
N GLY A 77 -5.10 -7.25 3.15
CA GLY A 77 -3.66 -7.02 3.21
C GLY A 77 -3.21 -5.89 2.28
N MET A 78 -3.73 -5.86 1.06
CA MET A 78 -3.50 -4.79 0.10
C MET A 78 -4.02 -3.43 0.61
N LEU A 79 -5.25 -3.39 1.13
CA LEU A 79 -5.83 -2.15 1.68
C LEU A 79 -5.02 -1.62 2.88
N ALA A 80 -4.56 -2.51 3.75
CA ALA A 80 -3.70 -2.14 4.88
C ALA A 80 -2.35 -1.58 4.41
N LEU A 81 -1.75 -2.18 3.38
CA LEU A 81 -0.50 -1.71 2.79
C LEU A 81 -0.66 -0.34 2.13
N TRP A 82 -1.73 -0.12 1.38
CA TRP A 82 -2.01 1.17 0.75
C TRP A 82 -2.32 2.26 1.78
N THR A 83 -3.01 1.90 2.85
CA THR A 83 -3.25 2.83 3.98
C THR A 83 -1.93 3.23 4.63
N ALA A 84 -1.03 2.28 4.88
CA ALA A 84 0.29 2.57 5.42
C ALA A 84 1.11 3.46 4.47
N TRP A 85 1.02 3.22 3.15
CA TRP A 85 1.68 4.04 2.14
C TRP A 85 1.22 5.51 2.17
N TRP A 86 -0.07 5.75 2.13
CA TRP A 86 -0.61 7.11 2.17
C TRP A 86 -0.35 7.82 3.49
N ARG A 87 -0.33 7.06 4.59
CA ARG A 87 0.12 7.59 5.88
C ARG A 87 1.57 8.04 5.81
N ASP A 88 2.45 7.27 5.21
CA ASP A 88 3.85 7.63 5.04
C ASP A 88 4.01 8.88 4.17
N VAL A 89 3.26 9.00 3.08
CA VAL A 89 3.23 10.23 2.26
C VAL A 89 2.83 11.43 3.09
N MET A 90 1.80 11.31 3.93
CA MET A 90 1.36 12.38 4.82
C MET A 90 2.42 12.74 5.86
N LEU A 91 3.12 11.74 6.42
CA LEU A 91 4.21 11.97 7.38
C LEU A 91 5.36 12.75 6.75
N VAL A 92 5.75 12.41 5.53
CA VAL A 92 6.80 13.15 4.79
C VAL A 92 6.35 14.59 4.51
N GLN A 93 5.09 14.80 4.12
CA GLN A 93 4.53 16.16 3.94
C GLN A 93 4.58 16.99 5.24
N ALA A 94 4.49 16.34 6.39
CA ALA A 94 4.60 16.96 7.71
C ALA A 94 6.06 17.09 8.22
N GLY A 95 7.05 16.66 7.45
CA GLY A 95 8.45 16.69 7.85
C GLY A 95 8.87 15.57 8.81
N CYS A 96 8.08 14.50 8.91
CA CYS A 96 8.30 13.38 9.82
C CYS A 96 8.87 12.15 9.10
N ASP A 97 9.91 12.31 8.30
CA ASP A 97 10.50 11.24 7.49
C ASP A 97 10.97 10.04 8.33
N ASP A 98 11.43 10.29 9.56
CA ASP A 98 11.90 9.23 10.45
C ASP A 98 10.79 8.29 10.95
N ALA A 99 9.54 8.71 10.85
CA ALA A 99 8.37 7.92 11.26
C ALA A 99 7.79 7.04 10.14
N VAL A 100 8.36 7.10 8.94
CA VAL A 100 7.91 6.35 7.76
C VAL A 100 8.09 4.85 7.96
N SER A 101 7.04 4.08 7.72
CA SER A 101 7.06 2.61 7.82
C SER A 101 7.73 1.96 6.61
N ASN A 102 7.49 2.49 5.40
CA ASN A 102 8.06 2.00 4.15
C ASN A 102 9.44 2.63 3.89
N ALA A 103 10.38 2.48 4.83
CA ALA A 103 11.69 3.13 4.79
C ALA A 103 12.53 2.76 3.57
N ASP A 104 12.37 1.53 3.04
CA ASP A 104 13.01 1.04 1.81
C ASP A 104 12.50 1.77 0.55
N GLN A 105 11.33 2.38 0.62
CA GLN A 105 10.70 3.12 -0.47
C GLN A 105 10.68 4.65 -0.22
N LEU A 106 11.47 5.14 0.73
CA LEU A 106 11.46 6.55 1.12
C LEU A 106 11.69 7.52 -0.06
N PRO A 107 12.58 7.26 -1.04
CA PRO A 107 12.72 8.14 -2.20
C PRO A 107 11.41 8.28 -2.99
N GLU A 108 10.66 7.20 -3.18
CA GLU A 108 9.38 7.22 -3.88
C GLU A 108 8.29 7.91 -3.04
N VAL A 109 8.26 7.67 -1.73
CA VAL A 109 7.33 8.34 -0.81
C VAL A 109 7.56 9.85 -0.86
N ARG A 110 8.81 10.32 -0.83
CA ARG A 110 9.17 11.74 -0.96
C ARG A 110 8.75 12.32 -2.30
N ARG A 111 8.93 11.58 -3.38
CA ARG A 111 8.51 12.00 -4.72
C ARG A 111 7.00 12.24 -4.78
N GLN A 112 6.21 11.33 -4.25
CA GLN A 112 4.76 11.45 -4.20
C GLN A 112 4.31 12.54 -3.22
N ALA A 113 4.98 12.68 -2.08
CA ALA A 113 4.71 13.75 -1.12
C ALA A 113 4.89 15.16 -1.72
N ALA A 114 5.85 15.31 -2.63
CA ALA A 114 6.07 16.55 -3.37
C ALA A 114 5.06 16.79 -4.51
N ALA A 115 4.57 15.72 -5.12
CA ALA A 115 3.73 15.79 -6.32
C ALA A 115 2.23 15.82 -6.04
N ILE A 116 1.78 15.32 -4.89
CA ILE A 116 0.36 15.16 -4.55
C ILE A 116 -0.02 16.14 -3.44
N ASP A 117 -1.13 16.85 -3.64
CA ASP A 117 -1.67 17.75 -2.64
C ASP A 117 -2.06 17.03 -1.34
N GLY A 118 -1.78 17.67 -0.19
CA GLY A 118 -2.09 17.09 1.13
C GLY A 118 -3.58 16.84 1.37
N GLY A 119 -4.45 17.62 0.74
CA GLY A 119 -5.90 17.37 0.73
C GLY A 119 -6.25 16.08 0.00
N ALA A 120 -5.61 15.81 -1.15
CA ALA A 120 -5.79 14.56 -1.90
C ALA A 120 -5.28 13.34 -1.13
N VAL A 121 -4.16 13.46 -0.41
CA VAL A 121 -3.62 12.41 0.45
C VAL A 121 -4.60 12.07 1.58
N ARG A 122 -5.13 13.08 2.26
CA ARG A 122 -6.14 12.87 3.32
C ARG A 122 -7.42 12.22 2.77
N ALA A 123 -7.88 12.64 1.60
CA ALA A 123 -9.05 12.05 0.95
C ALA A 123 -8.81 10.58 0.58
N ALA A 124 -7.63 10.22 0.11
CA ALA A 124 -7.24 8.83 -0.15
C ALA A 124 -7.30 7.97 1.12
N LEU A 125 -6.74 8.46 2.22
CA LEU A 125 -6.78 7.77 3.52
C LEU A 125 -8.22 7.58 4.03
N GLN A 126 -9.05 8.61 3.95
CA GLN A 126 -10.46 8.52 4.34
C GLN A 126 -11.21 7.51 3.48
N THR A 127 -10.98 7.52 2.17
CA THR A 127 -11.61 6.57 1.24
C THR A 127 -11.21 5.14 1.55
N LEU A 128 -9.92 4.87 1.75
CA LEU A 128 -9.41 3.54 2.13
C LEU A 128 -10.05 3.05 3.41
N HIS A 129 -10.13 3.91 4.43
CA HIS A 129 -10.76 3.56 5.70
C HIS A 129 -12.25 3.24 5.55
N GLN A 130 -12.99 4.02 4.77
CA GLN A 130 -14.41 3.78 4.49
C GLN A 130 -14.63 2.48 3.72
N ILE A 131 -13.82 2.22 2.69
CA ILE A 131 -13.94 1.02 1.86
C ILE A 131 -13.58 -0.23 2.67
N ASP A 132 -12.54 -0.17 3.49
CA ASP A 132 -12.19 -1.26 4.41
C ASP A 132 -13.38 -1.60 5.33
N GLY A 133 -14.00 -0.60 5.94
CA GLY A 133 -15.20 -0.77 6.75
C GLY A 133 -16.37 -1.38 5.97
N TYR A 134 -16.65 -0.90 4.77
CA TYR A 134 -17.73 -1.44 3.93
C TYR A 134 -17.51 -2.89 3.51
N LEU A 135 -16.28 -3.28 3.22
CA LEU A 135 -15.97 -4.64 2.81
C LEU A 135 -16.07 -5.67 3.94
N HIS A 136 -16.02 -5.22 5.19
CA HIS A 136 -16.31 -6.07 6.36
C HIS A 136 -17.81 -6.30 6.57
N HIS A 137 -18.65 -5.43 6.08
CA HIS A 137 -20.11 -5.53 6.17
C HIS A 137 -20.70 -5.68 4.76
N THR A 138 -21.32 -6.78 4.48
CA THR A 138 -21.98 -7.16 3.23
C THR A 138 -22.48 -6.04 2.31
N VAL A 139 -21.61 -5.37 1.61
CA VAL A 139 -21.92 -4.37 0.61
C VAL A 139 -21.52 -4.89 -0.76
N ASN A 140 -22.04 -4.29 -1.80
CA ASN A 140 -21.58 -4.56 -3.17
C ASN A 140 -20.09 -4.24 -3.29
N ALA A 141 -19.26 -5.27 -3.13
CA ALA A 141 -17.79 -5.15 -3.14
C ALA A 141 -17.27 -4.54 -4.44
N ARG A 142 -17.91 -4.86 -5.55
CA ARG A 142 -17.56 -4.29 -6.85
C ARG A 142 -17.67 -2.77 -6.84
N LEU A 143 -18.81 -2.25 -6.42
CA LEU A 143 -19.05 -0.81 -6.37
C LEU A 143 -18.07 -0.12 -5.40
N ALA A 144 -17.84 -0.71 -4.22
CA ALA A 144 -16.89 -0.18 -3.25
C ALA A 144 -15.47 -0.07 -3.84
N LEU A 145 -15.00 -1.10 -4.52
CA LEU A 145 -13.67 -1.12 -5.13
C LEU A 145 -13.56 -0.18 -6.35
N GLU A 146 -14.61 -0.07 -7.14
CA GLU A 146 -14.68 0.91 -8.24
C GLU A 146 -14.59 2.35 -7.71
N VAL A 147 -15.31 2.66 -6.63
CA VAL A 147 -15.23 3.97 -5.95
C VAL A 147 -13.82 4.22 -5.43
N LEU A 148 -13.19 3.23 -4.78
CA LEU A 148 -11.81 3.34 -4.32
C LEU A 148 -10.86 3.70 -5.47
N MET A 149 -10.93 2.95 -6.57
CA MET A 149 -10.05 3.17 -7.72
C MET A 149 -10.23 4.55 -8.35
N LEU A 150 -11.47 5.02 -8.46
CA LEU A 150 -11.77 6.34 -9.03
C LEU A 150 -11.37 7.51 -8.12
N LYS A 151 -11.34 7.28 -6.81
CA LYS A 151 -10.95 8.31 -5.82
C LYS A 151 -9.45 8.32 -5.49
N LEU A 152 -8.66 7.37 -5.98
CA LEU A 152 -7.21 7.45 -5.84
C LEU A 152 -6.68 8.72 -6.48
N PRO A 153 -5.70 9.39 -5.85
CA PRO A 153 -5.01 10.53 -6.45
C PRO A 153 -4.49 10.19 -7.84
N LYS A 154 -4.42 11.18 -8.71
CA LYS A 154 -3.81 11.06 -10.02
C LYS A 154 -2.45 11.73 -9.99
N LEU A 155 -1.40 10.96 -10.30
CA LEU A 155 -0.13 11.53 -10.69
C LEU A 155 -0.24 11.86 -12.18
N GLU A 156 -0.17 13.13 -12.51
CA GLU A 156 0.00 13.51 -13.89
C GLU A 156 1.32 12.92 -14.35
N GLY A 157 1.24 12.04 -15.34
CA GLY A 157 2.42 11.38 -15.86
C GLY A 157 3.41 12.43 -16.31
N SER A 158 4.68 12.25 -15.97
CA SER A 158 5.75 12.79 -16.77
C SER A 158 5.57 12.19 -18.17
N GLY A 159 4.69 12.85 -18.95
CA GLY A 159 4.56 12.60 -20.36
C GLY A 159 5.81 13.15 -21.04
N SER A 160 6.58 12.27 -21.60
CA SER A 160 7.35 12.44 -22.82
C SER A 160 7.71 11.09 -23.34
#